data_9a7adf43f6c8d7a5c22aac2b37d5f2d1
#
_entry.id   9a7adf43f6c8d7a5c22aac2b37d5f2d1
#
_cell.length_a   1.000
_cell.length_b   1.000
_cell.length_c   1.000
_cell.angle_alpha   90.00
_cell.angle_beta   90.00
_cell.angle_gamma   90.00
#
_symmetry.space_group_name_H-M   'P 1'
#
loop_
_entity.id
_entity.type
_entity.pdbx_description
1 polymer ?
#
loop_
_entity_poly.entity_id
_entity_poly.type
_entity_poly.pdbx_seq_one_letter_code
_entity_poly.pdbx_strand_id
1 'polypeptide(L)'
;MSDVHYKKHVVFRETEDVIFYDISVEESNASDLVVHSGAALSPPNDCVGAKQFYIHSFQDDYNRVVSGHRTFELVNYEWKYPYHIVNLNVHNGALFIPRGTFHRSESGKDGSIVINQAKRYDGFDATTAVSYTHLTLPTMELV
;
A
#
# COMPACT_ATOMS: atom_id res chain seq x y z
N MET A 1 12.05 -14.15 0.05
CA MET A 1 10.98 -13.17 -0.17
C MET A 1 11.28 -11.85 0.50
N SER A 2 11.05 -10.76 -0.19
CA SER A 2 11.20 -9.43 0.41
C SER A 2 10.12 -9.21 1.45
N ASP A 3 10.51 -8.71 2.60
CA ASP A 3 9.58 -8.31 3.64
C ASP A 3 9.10 -6.88 3.39
N VAL A 4 8.16 -6.41 4.18
CA VAL A 4 7.65 -5.05 4.07
C VAL A 4 8.75 -4.07 4.47
N HIS A 5 8.87 -2.99 3.73
CA HIS A 5 9.85 -1.94 4.04
C HIS A 5 9.44 -0.62 3.39
N TYR A 6 10.15 0.44 3.77
CA TYR A 6 9.98 1.75 3.16
C TYR A 6 11.13 2.05 2.21
N LYS A 7 10.81 2.63 1.07
CA LYS A 7 11.79 3.28 0.22
C LYS A 7 11.76 4.77 0.57
N LYS A 8 12.81 5.23 1.23
CA LYS A 8 12.86 6.60 1.74
C LYS A 8 13.00 7.63 0.62
N HIS A 9 12.53 8.84 0.89
CA HIS A 9 12.77 9.99 0.04
C HIS A 9 14.27 10.29 -0.03
N VAL A 10 14.73 10.66 -1.20
CA VAL A 10 16.12 11.08 -1.39
C VAL A 10 16.10 12.56 -1.77
N VAL A 11 16.71 13.41 -0.96
CA VAL A 11 16.83 14.83 -1.26
C VAL A 11 17.94 14.99 -2.30
N PHE A 12 17.62 15.54 -3.46
CA PHE A 12 18.65 15.81 -4.47
C PHE A 12 18.95 17.31 -4.66
N ARG A 13 18.11 18.16 -4.10
CA ARG A 13 18.33 19.59 -4.14
C ARG A 13 17.57 20.26 -3.00
N GLU A 14 18.17 21.27 -2.41
CA GLU A 14 17.54 22.04 -1.34
C GLU A 14 17.90 23.52 -1.51
N THR A 15 16.91 24.37 -1.41
CA THR A 15 17.08 25.82 -1.34
C THR A 15 16.47 26.31 -0.02
N GLU A 16 16.47 27.61 0.23
CA GLU A 16 16.05 28.14 1.53
C GLU A 16 14.69 27.62 2.00
N ASP A 17 13.69 27.62 1.12
CA ASP A 17 12.33 27.22 1.51
C ASP A 17 11.78 26.07 0.70
N VAL A 18 12.62 25.39 -0.09
CA VAL A 18 12.16 24.33 -1.00
C VAL A 18 13.09 23.14 -0.96
N ILE A 19 12.51 21.95 -0.83
CA ILE A 19 13.25 20.71 -0.88
C ILE A 19 12.74 19.90 -2.08
N PHE A 20 13.67 19.40 -2.87
CA PHE A 20 13.37 18.54 -4.02
C PHE A 20 13.73 17.12 -3.70
N TYR A 21 12.76 16.23 -3.75
CA TYR A 21 12.95 14.82 -3.49
C TYR A 21 12.96 14.03 -4.79
N ASP A 22 13.87 13.09 -4.88
CA ASP A 22 13.81 12.04 -5.90
C ASP A 22 12.96 10.90 -5.33
N ILE A 23 11.86 10.63 -5.98
CA ILE A 23 10.94 9.57 -5.58
C ILE A 23 10.91 8.42 -6.60
N SER A 24 11.96 8.32 -7.40
CA SER A 24 12.05 7.26 -8.41
C SER A 24 11.99 5.89 -7.76
N VAL A 25 11.23 5.00 -8.37
CA VAL A 25 11.23 3.58 -8.04
C VAL A 25 11.79 2.87 -9.26
N GLU A 26 12.95 2.25 -9.09
CA GLU A 26 13.57 1.51 -10.16
C GLU A 26 12.64 0.40 -10.64
N GLU A 27 12.54 0.25 -11.95
CA GLU A 27 11.71 -0.76 -12.57
C GLU A 27 10.19 -0.53 -12.45
N SER A 28 9.72 0.56 -11.90
CA SER A 28 8.29 0.87 -11.93
C SER A 28 7.84 1.06 -13.38
N ASN A 29 6.77 0.41 -13.75
CA ASN A 29 6.21 0.46 -15.10
C ASN A 29 4.72 0.80 -15.11
N ALA A 30 4.17 1.16 -13.96
CA ALA A 30 2.78 1.58 -13.85
C ALA A 30 2.64 2.53 -12.66
N SER A 31 1.80 3.54 -12.81
CA SER A 31 1.58 4.53 -11.75
C SER A 31 0.10 4.84 -11.63
N ASP A 32 -0.38 4.87 -10.40
CA ASP A 32 -1.75 5.21 -10.09
C ASP A 32 -1.79 6.34 -9.07
N LEU A 33 -2.74 7.25 -9.25
CA LEU A 33 -3.08 8.25 -8.26
C LEU A 33 -4.38 7.81 -7.60
N VAL A 34 -4.36 7.58 -6.30
CA VAL A 34 -5.51 7.06 -5.58
C VAL A 34 -5.96 8.07 -4.53
N VAL A 35 -7.16 8.60 -4.72
CA VAL A 35 -7.72 9.65 -3.88
C VAL A 35 -8.83 9.06 -3.02
N HIS A 36 -8.67 9.14 -1.71
CA HIS A 36 -9.73 8.77 -0.77
C HIS A 36 -10.38 10.04 -0.23
N SER A 37 -11.70 10.09 -0.28
CA SER A 37 -12.47 11.17 0.30
C SER A 37 -12.91 10.76 1.69
N GLY A 38 -12.51 11.52 2.70
CA GLY A 38 -12.85 11.19 4.09
C GLY A 38 -12.25 9.86 4.54
N ALA A 39 -12.86 9.26 5.53
CA ALA A 39 -12.40 7.99 6.12
C ALA A 39 -12.78 6.80 5.26
N ALA A 40 -12.31 6.78 4.02
CA ALA A 40 -12.63 5.75 3.06
C ALA A 40 -11.87 4.46 3.34
N LEU A 41 -12.49 3.34 2.98
CA LEU A 41 -11.91 1.99 3.06
C LEU A 41 -11.63 1.49 1.64
N SER A 42 -10.47 0.87 1.44
CA SER A 42 -10.10 0.30 0.15
C SER A 42 -9.45 -1.08 0.35
N PRO A 43 -10.12 -2.16 -0.02
CA PRO A 43 -11.47 -2.23 -0.53
C PRO A 43 -12.52 -1.95 0.56
N PRO A 44 -13.77 -1.66 0.17
CA PRO A 44 -14.82 -1.49 1.15
C PRO A 44 -15.12 -2.81 1.86
N ASN A 45 -15.76 -2.73 3.01
CA ASN A 45 -16.28 -3.92 3.65
C ASN A 45 -17.38 -4.53 2.79
N ASP A 46 -17.67 -5.80 2.98
CA ASP A 46 -18.74 -6.44 2.24
C ASP A 46 -20.13 -6.02 2.79
N CYS A 47 -21.20 -6.58 2.22
CA CYS A 47 -22.56 -6.20 2.57
C CYS A 47 -22.96 -6.57 4.01
N VAL A 48 -22.20 -7.42 4.69
CA VAL A 48 -22.43 -7.78 6.09
C VAL A 48 -21.40 -7.17 7.02
N GLY A 49 -20.58 -6.26 6.52
CA GLY A 49 -19.59 -5.54 7.33
C GLY A 49 -18.27 -6.25 7.52
N ALA A 50 -18.02 -7.36 6.84
CA ALA A 50 -16.75 -8.07 6.95
C ALA A 50 -15.67 -7.42 6.08
N LYS A 51 -14.43 -7.41 6.58
CA LYS A 51 -13.29 -6.85 5.87
C LYS A 51 -12.99 -7.65 4.62
N GLN A 52 -12.67 -6.94 3.55
CA GLN A 52 -12.19 -7.52 2.31
C GLN A 52 -10.77 -7.06 2.06
N PHE A 53 -9.99 -7.83 1.31
CA PHE A 53 -8.61 -7.54 0.98
C PHE A 53 -8.38 -7.65 -0.51
N TYR A 54 -7.52 -6.79 -1.03
CA TYR A 54 -6.95 -6.97 -2.37
C TYR A 54 -5.77 -7.92 -2.31
N ILE A 55 -5.51 -8.59 -3.40
CA ILE A 55 -4.25 -9.31 -3.62
C ILE A 55 -3.86 -9.19 -5.09
N HIS A 56 -2.59 -8.96 -5.34
CA HIS A 56 -2.03 -8.94 -6.69
C HIS A 56 -1.01 -10.06 -6.83
N SER A 57 -1.21 -10.93 -7.80
CA SER A 57 -0.28 -12.04 -8.05
C SER A 57 0.87 -11.63 -8.96
N PHE A 58 0.71 -10.58 -9.76
CA PHE A 58 1.68 -10.15 -10.76
C PHE A 58 2.01 -8.67 -10.68
N GLN A 59 1.94 -8.11 -9.47
CA GLN A 59 2.24 -6.70 -9.27
C GLN A 59 2.80 -6.48 -7.88
N ASP A 60 3.92 -5.78 -7.80
CA ASP A 60 4.42 -5.20 -6.55
C ASP A 60 3.95 -3.75 -6.48
N ASP A 61 3.63 -3.28 -5.29
CA ASP A 61 3.21 -1.91 -5.07
C ASP A 61 4.24 -1.14 -4.26
N TYR A 62 4.40 0.15 -4.59
CA TYR A 62 5.14 1.11 -3.78
C TYR A 62 4.20 2.29 -3.55
N ASN A 63 3.57 2.33 -2.39
CA ASN A 63 2.58 3.33 -2.06
C ASN A 63 3.19 4.48 -1.26
N ARG A 64 3.02 5.68 -1.76
CA ARG A 64 3.53 6.90 -1.16
C ARG A 64 2.37 7.83 -0.85
N VAL A 65 2.21 8.21 0.41
CA VAL A 65 1.21 9.21 0.78
C VAL A 65 1.75 10.59 0.46
N VAL A 66 1.00 11.35 -0.31
CA VAL A 66 1.34 12.73 -0.65
C VAL A 66 0.46 13.75 0.08
N SER A 67 -0.65 13.29 0.66
CA SER A 67 -1.54 14.14 1.46
C SER A 67 -2.32 13.26 2.43
N GLY A 68 -2.46 13.71 3.67
CA GLY A 68 -3.16 12.99 4.71
C GLY A 68 -2.37 11.83 5.27
N HIS A 69 -3.07 10.81 5.73
CA HIS A 69 -2.44 9.58 6.20
C HIS A 69 -3.34 8.39 5.93
N ARG A 70 -2.74 7.22 5.83
CA ARG A 70 -3.46 6.00 5.50
C ARG A 70 -2.89 4.84 6.31
N THR A 71 -3.76 4.05 6.91
CA THR A 71 -3.38 2.86 7.65
C THR A 71 -3.59 1.65 6.77
N PHE A 72 -2.55 0.85 6.59
CA PHE A 72 -2.59 -0.39 5.81
C PHE A 72 -2.60 -1.58 6.74
N GLU A 73 -3.40 -2.59 6.39
CA GLU A 73 -3.31 -3.92 6.98
C GLU A 73 -2.75 -4.84 5.90
N LEU A 74 -1.66 -5.52 6.22
CA LEU A 74 -0.94 -6.40 5.30
C LEU A 74 -0.91 -7.80 5.89
N VAL A 75 -1.25 -8.80 5.07
CA VAL A 75 -1.20 -10.20 5.49
C VAL A 75 -0.45 -11.00 4.44
N ASN A 76 0.61 -11.67 4.86
CA ASN A 76 1.34 -12.61 4.01
C ASN A 76 1.80 -13.77 4.88
N TYR A 77 1.23 -14.93 4.64
CA TYR A 77 1.46 -16.11 5.47
C TYR A 77 2.86 -16.69 5.34
N GLU A 78 3.63 -16.24 4.36
CA GLU A 78 5.01 -16.67 4.21
C GLU A 78 6.00 -15.83 5.03
N TRP A 79 5.54 -14.74 5.61
CA TRP A 79 6.39 -13.90 6.46
C TRP A 79 6.49 -14.49 7.87
N LYS A 80 7.60 -14.19 8.54
CA LYS A 80 7.79 -14.59 9.94
C LYS A 80 6.68 -14.01 10.83
N TYR A 81 6.33 -12.76 10.59
CA TYR A 81 5.20 -12.08 11.23
C TYR A 81 4.17 -11.81 10.14
N PRO A 82 3.15 -12.67 10.01
CA PRO A 82 2.25 -12.61 8.86
C PRO A 82 1.38 -11.36 8.76
N TYR A 83 1.09 -10.69 9.87
CA TYR A 83 0.17 -9.58 9.90
C TYR A 83 0.88 -8.31 10.35
N HIS A 84 0.79 -7.26 9.51
CA HIS A 84 1.35 -5.96 9.80
C HIS A 84 0.28 -4.89 9.69
N ILE A 85 0.31 -3.93 10.62
CA ILE A 85 -0.45 -2.69 10.51
C ILE A 85 0.57 -1.59 10.32
N VAL A 86 0.42 -0.83 9.24
CA VAL A 86 1.37 0.23 8.88
C VAL A 86 0.63 1.55 8.77
N ASN A 87 1.04 2.52 9.57
CA ASN A 87 0.51 3.88 9.46
C ASN A 87 1.43 4.67 8.54
N LEU A 88 0.94 5.02 7.36
CA LEU A 88 1.71 5.68 6.34
C LEU A 88 1.31 7.15 6.22
N ASN A 89 2.29 8.03 6.24
CA ASN A 89 2.09 9.47 6.07
C ASN A 89 3.15 10.04 5.13
N VAL A 90 3.08 11.35 4.88
CA VAL A 90 3.96 12.01 3.91
C VAL A 90 5.45 11.92 4.23
N HIS A 91 5.81 11.59 5.45
CA HIS A 91 7.21 11.54 5.89
C HIS A 91 7.85 10.15 5.79
N ASN A 92 7.07 9.12 5.54
CA ASN A 92 7.58 7.74 5.62
C ASN A 92 8.30 7.25 4.35
N GLY A 93 8.08 7.89 3.22
CA GLY A 93 8.53 7.37 1.94
C GLY A 93 7.50 6.41 1.35
N ALA A 94 7.92 5.51 0.48
CA ALA A 94 7.02 4.56 -0.16
C ALA A 94 7.01 3.23 0.58
N LEU A 95 5.81 2.73 0.87
CA LEU A 95 5.62 1.42 1.46
C LEU A 95 5.67 0.36 0.37
N PHE A 96 6.60 -0.56 0.48
CA PHE A 96 6.68 -1.69 -0.45
C PHE A 96 5.72 -2.79 -0.02
N ILE A 97 4.82 -3.17 -0.93
CA ILE A 97 3.91 -4.30 -0.74
C ILE A 97 4.20 -5.32 -1.84
N PRO A 98 4.90 -6.41 -1.54
CA PRO A 98 5.23 -7.39 -2.57
C PRO A 98 3.98 -8.11 -3.06
N ARG A 99 4.05 -8.57 -4.31
CA ARG A 99 2.99 -9.41 -4.88
C ARG A 99 2.72 -10.60 -3.97
N GLY A 100 1.48 -11.08 -3.97
CA GLY A 100 1.08 -12.18 -3.10
C GLY A 100 0.75 -11.77 -1.68
N THR A 101 0.74 -10.46 -1.40
CA THR A 101 0.37 -9.94 -0.08
C THR A 101 -1.07 -9.44 -0.11
N PHE A 102 -1.88 -9.92 0.81
CA PHE A 102 -3.22 -9.39 1.00
C PHE A 102 -3.11 -8.03 1.67
N HIS A 103 -3.84 -7.05 1.15
CA HIS A 103 -3.77 -5.70 1.71
C HIS A 103 -5.09 -4.98 1.65
N ARG A 104 -5.28 -4.07 2.59
CA ARG A 104 -6.38 -3.13 2.63
C ARG A 104 -5.91 -1.86 3.31
N SER A 105 -6.61 -0.77 3.07
CA SER A 105 -6.23 0.50 3.68
C SER A 105 -7.44 1.30 4.13
N GLU A 106 -7.20 2.17 5.10
CA GLU A 106 -8.20 3.08 5.63
C GLU A 106 -7.56 4.46 5.76
N SER A 107 -8.23 5.47 5.25
CA SER A 107 -7.79 6.84 5.38
C SER A 107 -8.22 7.43 6.71
N GLY A 108 -7.50 8.46 7.16
CA GLY A 108 -7.99 9.31 8.23
C GLY A 108 -9.23 10.08 7.79
N LYS A 109 -9.88 10.75 8.74
CA LYS A 109 -11.17 11.41 8.51
C LYS A 109 -11.16 12.47 7.42
N ASP A 110 -9.99 13.04 7.13
CA ASP A 110 -9.85 14.09 6.13
C ASP A 110 -9.44 13.55 4.75
N GLY A 111 -9.42 12.24 4.60
CA GLY A 111 -9.02 11.59 3.37
C GLY A 111 -7.52 11.47 3.20
N SER A 112 -7.12 10.94 2.06
CA SER A 112 -5.70 10.83 1.73
C SER A 112 -5.50 10.71 0.23
N ILE A 113 -4.30 11.08 -0.21
CA ILE A 113 -3.89 10.92 -1.60
C ILE A 113 -2.61 10.08 -1.61
N VAL A 114 -2.63 9.03 -2.41
CA VAL A 114 -1.51 8.09 -2.54
C VAL A 114 -1.10 8.00 -4.00
N ILE A 115 0.19 7.95 -4.24
CA ILE A 115 0.75 7.57 -5.53
C ILE A 115 1.30 6.16 -5.36
N ASN A 116 0.84 5.24 -6.21
CA ASN A 116 1.38 3.90 -6.29
C ASN A 116 2.30 3.81 -7.49
N GLN A 117 3.58 3.56 -7.26
CA GLN A 117 4.58 3.35 -8.30
C GLN A 117 4.82 1.85 -8.41
N ALA A 118 3.98 1.19 -9.21
CA ALA A 118 3.93 -0.26 -9.24
C ALA A 118 4.90 -0.85 -10.25
N LYS A 119 5.26 -2.11 -9.99
CA LYS A 119 5.95 -2.95 -10.98
C LYS A 119 5.02 -4.10 -11.33
N ARG A 120 4.63 -4.16 -12.59
CA ARG A 120 3.79 -5.22 -13.14
C ARG A 120 4.67 -6.22 -13.87
N TYR A 121 4.41 -7.50 -13.61
CA TYR A 121 5.15 -8.61 -14.21
C TYR A 121 4.35 -9.22 -15.34
N ASP A 122 5.01 -10.06 -16.13
CA ASP A 122 4.34 -10.85 -17.16
C ASP A 122 3.24 -11.67 -16.49
N GLY A 123 2.10 -11.74 -17.13
CA GLY A 123 0.92 -12.39 -16.56
C GLY A 123 -0.06 -11.42 -15.91
N PHE A 124 0.32 -10.16 -15.76
CA PHE A 124 -0.61 -9.15 -15.26
C PHE A 124 -1.80 -9.00 -16.22
N ASP A 125 -3.00 -9.03 -15.66
CA ASP A 125 -4.24 -8.84 -16.40
C ASP A 125 -5.11 -7.86 -15.61
N ALA A 126 -5.40 -6.71 -16.19
CA ALA A 126 -6.15 -5.66 -15.51
C ALA A 126 -7.56 -6.10 -15.11
N THR A 127 -8.14 -7.08 -15.82
CA THR A 127 -9.49 -7.57 -15.49
C THR A 127 -9.51 -8.50 -14.29
N THR A 128 -8.37 -9.09 -13.92
CA THR A 128 -8.25 -10.03 -12.81
C THR A 128 -7.24 -9.56 -11.76
N ALA A 129 -6.65 -8.40 -11.96
CA ALA A 129 -5.59 -7.90 -11.08
C ALA A 129 -6.11 -7.55 -9.69
N VAL A 130 -7.38 -7.18 -9.58
CA VAL A 130 -8.00 -6.81 -8.32
C VAL A 130 -8.91 -7.94 -7.88
N SER A 131 -8.63 -8.49 -6.71
CA SER A 131 -9.40 -9.59 -6.15
C SER A 131 -9.81 -9.22 -4.74
N TYR A 132 -11.09 -9.28 -4.47
CA TYR A 132 -11.61 -9.05 -3.12
C TYR A 132 -11.72 -10.41 -2.44
N THR A 133 -11.25 -10.50 -1.21
CA THR A 133 -11.30 -11.75 -0.47
C THR A 133 -11.44 -11.49 1.02
N HIS A 134 -12.07 -12.44 1.69
CA HIS A 134 -12.14 -12.48 3.14
C HIS A 134 -11.02 -13.37 3.64
N LEU A 135 -10.36 -12.93 4.70
CA LEU A 135 -9.27 -13.70 5.31
C LEU A 135 -9.65 -14.04 6.73
N THR A 136 -9.26 -15.26 7.12
CA THR A 136 -9.14 -15.57 8.53
C THR A 136 -7.78 -15.03 8.94
N LEU A 137 -7.78 -13.91 9.66
CA LEU A 137 -6.53 -13.29 10.06
C LEU A 137 -5.76 -14.19 11.01
N PRO A 138 -4.43 -14.09 11.00
CA PRO A 138 -3.62 -14.78 11.99
C PRO A 138 -4.11 -14.44 13.38
N THR A 139 -4.02 -15.42 14.25
CA THR A 139 -4.50 -15.30 15.60
C THR A 139 -3.74 -14.22 16.34
N MET A 140 -4.41 -13.13 16.60
CA MET A 140 -3.74 -12.01 17.21
C MET A 140 -3.58 -12.16 18.69
N GLU A 141 -4.31 -13.06 19.19
CA GLU A 141 -4.18 -13.30 20.57
C GLU A 141 -2.84 -13.71 20.87
N LEU A 142 -2.24 -14.02 19.83
CA LEU A 142 -1.10 -14.33 20.14
C LEU A 142 -0.37 -13.35 20.70
N VAL A 143 -0.69 -12.60 20.85
CA VAL A 143 -0.04 -11.84 21.37
C VAL A 143 0.35 -11.50 22.05
#